data_744aa2914092664311e19fedbea0066f
#
_entry.id   744aa2914092664311e19fedbea0066f
#
_cell.length_a   1.000
_cell.length_b   1.000
_cell.length_c   1.000
_cell.angle_alpha   90.00
_cell.angle_beta   90.00
_cell.angle_gamma   90.00
#
_symmetry.space_group_name_H-M   'P 1'
#
loop_
_entity.id
_entity.type
_entity.pdbx_description
1 polymer ?
#
loop_
_entity_poly.entity_id
_entity_poly.type
_entity_poly.pdbx_seq_one_letter_code
_entity_poly.pdbx_strand_id
1 'polypeptide(L)'
;RNRRFGLIDTPGVNYANESTHLNITANALNSKNYDIILYVMNALYFESNDEKRFLSTIAGIKGKRIVIALNQLDQLNMDDDSIEQVVNEVKIYVRSMVNGKNISVVPISAKAAYLASAPQEQLSKQESFTKEQYMKMFGSMFYDLGLYGTGTRSKKNDLSALSGLTNLLNNIDL
;
A
#
# COMPACT_ATOMS: atom_id res chain seq x y z
N ARG A 1 6.83 24.56 -9.31
CA ARG A 1 6.42 23.87 -10.56
C ARG A 1 5.14 23.11 -10.25
N ASN A 2 4.02 23.49 -10.87
CA ASN A 2 2.78 22.71 -10.79
C ASN A 2 2.98 21.42 -11.58
N ARG A 3 3.29 20.31 -10.88
CA ARG A 3 3.29 18.98 -11.51
C ARG A 3 1.83 18.57 -11.68
N ARG A 4 1.44 18.21 -12.89
CA ARG A 4 0.15 17.58 -13.15
C ARG A 4 0.31 16.10 -12.86
N PHE A 5 -0.54 15.59 -12.00
CA PHE A 5 -0.62 14.17 -11.66
C PHE A 5 -1.86 13.57 -12.32
N GLY A 6 -1.70 12.38 -12.91
CA GLY A 6 -2.79 11.60 -13.49
C GLY A 6 -2.84 10.23 -12.84
N LEU A 7 -4.01 9.80 -12.39
CA LEU A 7 -4.25 8.46 -11.88
C LEU A 7 -5.09 7.68 -12.89
N ILE A 8 -4.62 6.48 -13.25
CA ILE A 8 -5.38 5.53 -14.08
C ILE A 8 -5.78 4.38 -13.17
N ASP A 9 -7.07 4.29 -12.87
CA ASP A 9 -7.63 3.17 -12.14
C ASP A 9 -7.86 1.98 -13.07
N THR A 10 -7.55 0.77 -12.60
CA THR A 10 -7.71 -0.47 -13.36
C THR A 10 -8.63 -1.44 -12.61
N PRO A 11 -9.39 -2.29 -13.32
CA PRO A 11 -10.16 -3.34 -12.68
C PRO A 11 -9.28 -4.22 -11.78
N GLY A 12 -9.81 -4.61 -10.62
CA GLY A 12 -9.11 -5.50 -9.70
C GLY A 12 -8.83 -6.87 -10.34
N VAL A 13 -7.69 -7.47 -9.99
CA VAL A 13 -7.25 -8.77 -10.54
C VAL A 13 -8.07 -9.96 -10.04
N ASN A 14 -8.83 -9.78 -8.95
CA ASN A 14 -9.60 -10.85 -8.30
C ASN A 14 -10.96 -11.12 -8.97
N TYR A 15 -11.34 -10.37 -9.99
CA TYR A 15 -12.49 -10.70 -10.84
C TYR A 15 -12.10 -11.73 -11.90
N ALA A 16 -11.52 -12.84 -11.44
CA ALA A 16 -10.88 -13.88 -12.26
C ALA A 16 -11.82 -14.64 -13.23
N ASN A 17 -13.12 -14.37 -13.22
CA ASN A 17 -14.06 -15.04 -14.13
C ASN A 17 -14.34 -14.26 -15.42
N GLU A 18 -13.78 -13.06 -15.60
CA GLU A 18 -13.95 -12.30 -16.82
C GLU A 18 -12.60 -12.01 -17.47
N SER A 19 -12.30 -12.74 -18.54
CA SER A 19 -11.14 -12.51 -19.43
C SER A 19 -11.00 -11.03 -19.86
N THR A 20 -12.11 -10.29 -19.86
CA THR A 20 -12.20 -8.87 -20.19
C THR A 20 -11.42 -7.99 -19.20
N HIS A 21 -11.53 -8.21 -17.89
CA HIS A 21 -10.85 -7.39 -16.87
C HIS A 21 -9.34 -7.58 -16.90
N LEU A 22 -8.88 -8.82 -17.07
CA LEU A 22 -7.45 -9.10 -17.25
C LEU A 22 -6.90 -8.41 -18.49
N ASN A 23 -7.65 -8.41 -19.59
CA ASN A 23 -7.23 -7.74 -20.85
C ASN A 23 -7.20 -6.21 -20.67
N ILE A 24 -8.16 -5.60 -19.98
CA ILE A 24 -8.16 -4.16 -19.71
C ILE A 24 -6.92 -3.77 -18.88
N THR A 25 -6.67 -4.49 -17.79
CA THR A 25 -5.50 -4.25 -16.93
C THR A 25 -4.20 -4.47 -17.70
N ALA A 26 -4.09 -5.56 -18.48
CA ALA A 26 -2.92 -5.83 -19.32
C ALA A 26 -2.69 -4.74 -20.36
N ASN A 27 -3.74 -4.24 -21.00
CA ASN A 27 -3.65 -3.14 -21.97
C ASN A 27 -3.22 -1.84 -21.30
N ALA A 28 -3.76 -1.52 -20.13
CA ALA A 28 -3.32 -0.36 -19.35
C ALA A 28 -1.84 -0.47 -18.97
N LEU A 29 -1.41 -1.63 -18.50
CA LEU A 29 -0.02 -1.90 -18.12
C LEU A 29 0.94 -1.87 -19.31
N ASN A 30 0.50 -2.24 -20.51
CA ASN A 30 1.29 -2.18 -21.72
C ASN A 30 1.29 -0.79 -22.38
N SER A 31 0.44 0.13 -21.93
CA SER A 31 0.46 1.51 -22.39
C SER A 31 1.77 2.19 -21.98
N LYS A 32 2.24 3.15 -22.80
CA LYS A 32 3.45 3.93 -22.49
C LYS A 32 3.17 5.20 -21.65
N ASN A 33 1.92 5.44 -21.30
CA ASN A 33 1.44 6.73 -20.81
C ASN A 33 1.44 6.86 -19.27
N TYR A 34 2.27 6.10 -18.57
CA TYR A 34 2.46 6.21 -17.12
C TYR A 34 3.92 5.98 -16.74
N ASP A 35 4.31 6.48 -15.58
CA ASP A 35 5.69 6.40 -15.07
C ASP A 35 5.82 5.35 -13.96
N ILE A 36 4.76 5.16 -13.17
CA ILE A 36 4.74 4.34 -11.96
C ILE A 36 3.55 3.37 -12.02
N ILE A 37 3.79 2.14 -11.58
CA ILE A 37 2.73 1.18 -11.23
C ILE A 37 2.58 1.25 -9.71
N LEU A 38 1.41 1.68 -9.24
CA LEU A 38 1.01 1.57 -7.85
C LEU A 38 0.15 0.33 -7.69
N TYR A 39 0.68 -0.68 -7.03
CA TYR A 39 -0.05 -1.92 -6.75
C TYR A 39 -0.46 -1.99 -5.29
N VAL A 40 -1.77 -2.11 -5.03
CA VAL A 40 -2.31 -2.26 -3.68
C VAL A 40 -2.43 -3.75 -3.37
N MET A 41 -1.59 -4.23 -2.46
CA MET A 41 -1.51 -5.62 -2.03
C MET A 41 -2.12 -5.78 -0.64
N ASN A 42 -2.86 -6.87 -0.43
CA ASN A 42 -3.40 -7.18 0.89
C ASN A 42 -2.36 -7.91 1.74
N ALA A 43 -2.05 -7.39 2.93
CA ALA A 43 -1.07 -7.96 3.84
C ALA A 43 -1.47 -9.35 4.38
N LEU A 44 -2.77 -9.66 4.41
CA LEU A 44 -3.28 -10.95 4.91
C LEU A 44 -3.19 -12.08 3.87
N TYR A 45 -3.08 -11.76 2.57
CA TYR A 45 -3.23 -12.72 1.48
C TYR A 45 -2.18 -12.56 0.38
N PHE A 46 -1.01 -12.07 0.70
CA PHE A 46 0.04 -11.71 -0.28
C PHE A 46 0.61 -12.92 -1.07
N GLU A 47 0.42 -14.14 -0.60
CA GLU A 47 0.85 -15.37 -1.29
C GLU A 47 -0.24 -16.03 -2.13
N SER A 48 -1.38 -15.37 -2.34
CA SER A 48 -2.47 -15.92 -3.14
C SER A 48 -2.06 -16.17 -4.59
N ASN A 49 -2.78 -17.07 -5.27
CA ASN A 49 -2.52 -17.34 -6.69
C ASN A 49 -2.74 -16.12 -7.57
N ASP A 50 -3.66 -15.24 -7.20
CA ASP A 50 -3.95 -14.01 -7.94
C ASP A 50 -2.79 -13.02 -7.81
N GLU A 51 -2.21 -12.89 -6.61
CA GLU A 51 -1.01 -12.10 -6.37
C GLU A 51 0.19 -12.62 -7.20
N LYS A 52 0.39 -13.95 -7.23
CA LYS A 52 1.44 -14.59 -8.04
C LYS A 52 1.30 -14.25 -9.52
N ARG A 53 0.09 -14.37 -10.06
CA ARG A 53 -0.20 -14.05 -11.47
C ARG A 53 0.07 -12.58 -11.77
N PHE A 54 -0.38 -11.68 -10.89
CA PHE A 54 -0.18 -10.26 -11.10
C PHE A 54 1.30 -9.86 -11.01
N LEU A 55 2.02 -10.33 -10.00
CA LEU A 55 3.46 -10.09 -9.86
C LEU A 55 4.23 -10.62 -11.07
N SER A 56 3.87 -11.78 -11.60
CA SER A 56 4.46 -12.31 -12.82
C SER A 56 4.18 -11.42 -14.04
N THR A 57 2.99 -10.84 -14.13
CA THR A 57 2.62 -9.91 -15.20
C THR A 57 3.46 -8.64 -15.13
N ILE A 58 3.56 -8.00 -13.97
CA ILE A 58 4.36 -6.78 -13.82
C ILE A 58 5.86 -7.04 -13.91
N ALA A 59 6.31 -8.26 -13.63
CA ALA A 59 7.69 -8.67 -13.84
C ALA A 59 8.14 -8.53 -15.31
N GLY A 60 7.23 -8.71 -16.26
CA GLY A 60 7.48 -8.51 -17.69
C GLY A 60 7.64 -7.05 -18.13
N ILE A 61 7.14 -6.08 -17.37
CA ILE A 61 7.10 -4.67 -17.76
C ILE A 61 8.47 -4.03 -17.54
N LYS A 62 9.05 -3.42 -18.57
CA LYS A 62 10.38 -2.80 -18.52
C LYS A 62 10.28 -1.28 -18.33
N GLY A 63 11.28 -0.70 -17.62
CA GLY A 63 11.46 0.75 -17.55
C GLY A 63 10.44 1.48 -16.68
N LYS A 64 9.63 0.79 -15.91
CA LYS A 64 8.66 1.38 -14.97
C LYS A 64 9.07 1.14 -13.53
N ARG A 65 8.82 2.13 -12.68
CA ARG A 65 8.94 1.98 -11.23
C ARG A 65 7.69 1.29 -10.69
N ILE A 66 7.88 0.41 -9.72
CA ILE A 66 6.79 -0.33 -9.09
C ILE A 66 6.79 0.04 -7.60
N VAL A 67 5.65 0.53 -7.13
CA VAL A 67 5.41 0.79 -5.71
C VAL A 67 4.29 -0.12 -5.25
N ILE A 68 4.56 -0.95 -4.27
CA ILE A 68 3.59 -1.84 -3.63
C ILE A 68 3.13 -1.18 -2.34
N ALA A 69 1.86 -0.79 -2.30
CA ALA A 69 1.19 -0.36 -1.10
C ALA A 69 0.65 -1.59 -0.37
N LEU A 70 1.36 -2.05 0.66
CA LEU A 70 0.95 -3.19 1.48
C LEU A 70 -0.10 -2.74 2.48
N ASN A 71 -1.36 -2.98 2.16
CA ASN A 71 -2.53 -2.48 2.88
C ASN A 71 -3.10 -3.49 3.87
N GLN A 72 -3.96 -3.02 4.76
CA GLN A 72 -4.65 -3.80 5.81
C GLN A 72 -3.74 -4.31 6.94
N LEU A 73 -2.64 -3.64 7.21
CA LEU A 73 -1.80 -3.94 8.36
C LEU A 73 -2.53 -3.78 9.70
N ASP A 74 -3.55 -2.93 9.74
CA ASP A 74 -4.42 -2.74 10.89
C ASP A 74 -5.31 -3.96 11.21
N GLN A 75 -5.29 -4.98 10.36
CA GLN A 75 -6.06 -6.22 10.52
C GLN A 75 -5.18 -7.44 10.86
N LEU A 76 -3.87 -7.28 10.93
CA LEU A 76 -2.98 -8.34 11.38
C LEU A 76 -3.24 -8.69 12.84
N ASN A 77 -3.18 -9.99 13.15
CA ASN A 77 -3.22 -10.45 14.52
C ASN A 77 -1.85 -10.25 15.17
N MET A 78 -1.74 -9.22 16.01
CA MET A 78 -0.47 -8.81 16.63
C MET A 78 0.05 -9.77 17.70
N ASP A 79 -0.75 -10.75 18.11
CA ASP A 79 -0.33 -11.77 19.06
C ASP A 79 0.48 -12.88 18.38
N ASP A 80 0.29 -13.06 17.06
CA ASP A 80 0.91 -14.15 16.30
C ASP A 80 2.09 -13.66 15.44
N ASP A 81 2.00 -12.45 14.83
CA ASP A 81 2.99 -11.95 13.88
C ASP A 81 3.37 -10.50 14.16
N SER A 82 4.67 -10.20 14.17
CA SER A 82 5.09 -8.80 14.17
C SER A 82 4.88 -8.20 12.77
N ILE A 83 4.42 -6.95 12.71
CA ILE A 83 4.26 -6.22 11.44
C ILE A 83 5.59 -6.18 10.67
N GLU A 84 6.70 -6.02 11.36
CA GLU A 84 8.03 -6.03 10.76
C GLU A 84 8.33 -7.35 10.05
N GLN A 85 7.96 -8.47 10.67
CA GLN A 85 8.11 -9.80 10.09
C GLN A 85 7.29 -9.91 8.80
N VAL A 86 5.99 -9.60 8.83
CA VAL A 86 5.12 -9.65 7.65
C VAL A 86 5.64 -8.75 6.52
N VAL A 87 6.05 -7.51 6.84
CA VAL A 87 6.62 -6.60 5.85
C VAL A 87 7.90 -7.15 5.23
N ASN A 88 8.76 -7.81 6.02
CA ASN A 88 9.99 -8.42 5.53
C ASN A 88 9.70 -9.65 4.67
N GLU A 89 8.77 -10.50 5.05
CA GLU A 89 8.32 -11.64 4.25
C GLU A 89 7.79 -11.20 2.89
N VAL A 90 6.90 -10.19 2.88
CA VAL A 90 6.39 -9.61 1.63
C VAL A 90 7.53 -9.05 0.77
N LYS A 91 8.50 -8.34 1.35
CA LYS A 91 9.66 -7.83 0.60
C LYS A 91 10.47 -8.95 -0.04
N ILE A 92 10.71 -10.03 0.69
CA ILE A 92 11.43 -11.21 0.17
C ILE A 92 10.63 -11.85 -0.95
N TYR A 93 9.34 -12.10 -0.71
CA TYR A 93 8.43 -12.70 -1.68
C TYR A 93 8.36 -11.90 -2.99
N VAL A 94 8.09 -10.61 -2.89
CA VAL A 94 8.01 -9.74 -4.08
C VAL A 94 9.32 -9.71 -4.84
N ARG A 95 10.47 -9.61 -4.15
CA ARG A 95 11.79 -9.62 -4.78
C ARG A 95 12.08 -10.93 -5.51
N SER A 96 11.62 -12.06 -4.99
CA SER A 96 11.78 -13.36 -5.65
C SER A 96 10.99 -13.46 -6.95
N MET A 97 9.82 -12.82 -7.02
CA MET A 97 8.92 -12.83 -8.18
C MET A 97 9.30 -11.81 -9.24
N VAL A 98 9.85 -10.64 -8.84
CA VAL A 98 10.07 -9.49 -9.73
C VAL A 98 11.54 -9.10 -9.72
N ASN A 99 12.39 -10.05 -10.09
CA ASN A 99 13.84 -9.94 -9.98
C ASN A 99 14.42 -8.75 -10.78
N GLY A 100 15.38 -8.02 -10.19
CA GLY A 100 16.14 -6.96 -10.86
C GLY A 100 15.39 -5.65 -11.12
N LYS A 101 14.21 -5.42 -10.51
CA LYS A 101 13.40 -4.21 -10.70
C LYS A 101 13.53 -3.23 -9.53
N ASN A 102 13.31 -1.94 -9.85
CA ASN A 102 13.18 -0.89 -8.83
C ASN A 102 11.78 -0.99 -8.19
N ILE A 103 11.70 -1.72 -7.06
CA ILE A 103 10.45 -1.96 -6.34
C ILE A 103 10.58 -1.42 -4.93
N SER A 104 9.57 -0.65 -4.53
CA SER A 104 9.38 -0.23 -3.15
C SER A 104 8.17 -0.94 -2.57
N VAL A 105 8.27 -1.51 -1.37
CA VAL A 105 7.15 -2.03 -0.58
C VAL A 105 6.91 -1.08 0.56
N VAL A 106 5.75 -0.45 0.58
CA VAL A 106 5.36 0.57 1.57
C VAL A 106 4.18 0.06 2.37
N PRO A 107 4.36 -0.19 3.67
CA PRO A 107 3.27 -0.58 4.55
C PRO A 107 2.31 0.57 4.77
N ILE A 108 1.01 0.30 4.64
CA ILE A 108 -0.05 1.31 4.85
C ILE A 108 -1.27 0.72 5.56
N SER A 109 -2.08 1.61 6.16
CA SER A 109 -3.47 1.37 6.46
C SER A 109 -4.31 2.44 5.77
N ALA A 110 -4.97 2.09 4.68
CA ALA A 110 -5.84 3.01 3.94
C ALA A 110 -7.01 3.48 4.82
N LYS A 111 -7.51 2.64 5.72
CA LYS A 111 -8.57 3.00 6.66
C LYS A 111 -8.10 4.05 7.66
N ALA A 112 -6.89 3.90 8.22
CA ALA A 112 -6.31 4.89 9.12
C ALA A 112 -6.06 6.22 8.39
N ALA A 113 -5.58 6.16 7.13
CA ALA A 113 -5.38 7.34 6.30
C ALA A 113 -6.69 8.09 6.02
N TYR A 114 -7.75 7.36 5.69
CA TYR A 114 -9.09 7.93 5.52
C TYR A 114 -9.58 8.62 6.79
N LEU A 115 -9.54 7.93 7.93
CA LEU A 115 -9.97 8.49 9.22
C LEU A 115 -9.14 9.71 9.65
N ALA A 116 -7.85 9.74 9.29
CA ALA A 116 -6.99 10.89 9.55
C ALA A 116 -7.39 12.11 8.72
N SER A 117 -7.75 11.90 7.46
CA SER A 117 -8.02 12.94 6.47
C SER A 117 -9.45 13.46 6.51
N ALA A 118 -10.40 12.63 6.98
CA ALA A 118 -11.81 13.02 7.03
C ALA A 118 -12.05 14.12 8.07
N PRO A 119 -12.80 15.19 7.72
CA PRO A 119 -13.24 16.19 8.66
C PRO A 119 -14.04 15.56 9.81
N GLN A 120 -13.84 16.05 11.03
CA GLN A 120 -14.45 15.46 12.22
C GLN A 120 -15.98 15.43 12.15
N GLU A 121 -16.57 16.44 11.51
CA GLU A 121 -18.02 16.59 11.35
C GLU A 121 -18.62 15.54 10.40
N GLN A 122 -17.79 14.93 9.55
CA GLN A 122 -18.21 13.90 8.59
C GLN A 122 -18.05 12.49 9.15
N LEU A 123 -17.34 12.33 10.27
CA LEU A 123 -17.16 11.03 10.91
C LEU A 123 -18.37 10.68 11.77
N SER A 124 -18.86 9.46 11.60
CA SER A 124 -19.82 8.86 12.54
C SER A 124 -19.18 8.70 13.95
N LYS A 125 -20.00 8.51 14.97
CA LYS A 125 -19.50 8.24 16.33
C LYS A 125 -18.58 7.02 16.37
N GLN A 126 -18.91 5.98 15.59
CA GLN A 126 -18.11 4.77 15.52
C GLN A 126 -16.76 5.02 14.84
N GLU A 127 -16.73 5.80 13.76
CA GLU A 127 -15.48 6.16 13.08
C GLU A 127 -14.59 7.06 13.92
N SER A 128 -15.18 8.00 14.65
CA SER A 128 -14.44 8.84 15.62
C SER A 128 -13.77 7.99 16.70
N PHE A 129 -14.50 7.02 17.27
CA PHE A 129 -13.95 6.07 18.24
C PHE A 129 -12.84 5.20 17.64
N THR A 130 -13.04 4.68 16.41
CA THR A 130 -12.04 3.91 15.71
C THR A 130 -10.78 4.72 15.42
N LYS A 131 -10.92 6.00 15.06
CA LYS A 131 -9.79 6.93 14.87
C LYS A 131 -8.94 7.05 16.13
N GLU A 132 -9.57 7.22 17.30
CA GLU A 132 -8.86 7.28 18.57
C GLU A 132 -8.13 5.97 18.91
N GLN A 133 -8.77 4.83 18.64
CA GLN A 133 -8.14 3.52 18.85
C GLN A 133 -6.92 3.36 17.93
N TYR A 134 -7.03 3.74 16.66
CA TYR A 134 -5.93 3.67 15.71
C TYR A 134 -4.77 4.59 16.10
N MET A 135 -5.05 5.78 16.61
CA MET A 135 -4.00 6.67 17.15
C MET A 135 -3.19 5.99 18.24
N LYS A 136 -3.86 5.31 19.18
CA LYS A 136 -3.18 4.57 20.26
C LYS A 136 -2.38 3.40 19.71
N MET A 137 -2.99 2.57 18.87
CA MET A 137 -2.39 1.38 18.31
C MET A 137 -1.16 1.74 17.46
N PHE A 138 -1.31 2.61 16.46
CA PHE A 138 -0.22 2.98 15.58
C PHE A 138 0.86 3.79 16.26
N GLY A 139 0.50 4.64 17.24
CA GLY A 139 1.47 5.40 18.00
C GLY A 139 2.41 4.55 18.86
N SER A 140 1.95 3.36 19.32
CA SER A 140 2.75 2.44 20.13
C SER A 140 3.50 1.39 19.29
N MET A 141 2.84 0.82 18.29
CA MET A 141 3.35 -0.36 17.56
C MET A 141 4.12 -0.01 16.31
N PHE A 142 3.60 0.92 15.51
CA PHE A 142 4.20 1.28 14.23
C PHE A 142 5.33 2.30 14.35
N TYR A 143 5.28 3.13 15.36
CA TYR A 143 6.29 4.15 15.59
C TYR A 143 7.68 3.57 15.90
N ASP A 144 7.73 2.49 16.70
CA ASP A 144 8.99 1.86 17.12
C ASP A 144 9.60 0.98 16.02
N LEU A 145 8.82 0.56 15.02
CA LEU A 145 9.28 -0.33 13.97
C LEU A 145 10.05 0.36 12.84
N GLY A 146 10.19 1.67 12.85
CA GLY A 146 10.93 2.41 11.82
C GLY A 146 10.34 2.26 10.41
N LEU A 147 9.11 1.78 10.28
CA LEU A 147 8.45 1.49 9.01
C LEU A 147 8.16 2.74 8.17
N TYR A 148 8.22 3.91 8.78
CA TYR A 148 7.76 5.17 8.20
C TYR A 148 8.88 6.10 7.74
N GLY A 149 10.09 5.63 7.62
CA GLY A 149 11.21 6.44 7.14
C GLY A 149 11.76 7.46 8.16
N THR A 150 12.86 8.06 7.81
CA THR A 150 13.52 9.09 8.63
C THR A 150 12.66 10.34 8.71
N GLY A 151 12.30 10.79 9.89
CA GLY A 151 11.51 12.01 10.12
C GLY A 151 10.15 11.81 10.78
N THR A 152 9.67 10.58 10.88
CA THR A 152 8.36 10.27 11.50
C THR A 152 8.38 10.36 13.02
N ARG A 153 9.57 10.36 13.66
CA ARG A 153 9.71 10.45 15.12
C ARG A 153 9.04 11.70 15.73
N SER A 154 8.99 12.81 14.99
CA SER A 154 8.34 14.03 15.45
C SER A 154 6.81 14.02 15.27
N LYS A 155 6.25 13.02 14.61
CA LYS A 155 4.83 12.94 14.20
C LYS A 155 4.07 11.84 14.93
N LYS A 156 4.47 11.52 16.17
CA LYS A 156 3.87 10.46 16.99
C LYS A 156 2.35 10.57 17.18
N ASN A 157 1.81 11.78 17.03
CA ASN A 157 0.37 12.06 17.17
C ASN A 157 -0.31 12.35 15.83
N ASP A 158 0.35 12.10 14.72
CA ASP A 158 -0.19 12.32 13.37
C ASP A 158 -0.58 10.99 12.74
N LEU A 159 -1.86 10.65 12.80
CA LEU A 159 -2.38 9.41 12.24
C LEU A 159 -2.16 9.32 10.72
N SER A 160 -2.16 10.42 10.01
CA SER A 160 -1.87 10.43 8.56
C SER A 160 -0.44 9.93 8.29
N ALA A 161 0.53 10.40 9.09
CA ALA A 161 1.91 9.91 9.00
C ALA A 161 2.01 8.45 9.44
N LEU A 162 1.37 8.10 10.56
CA LEU A 162 1.39 6.75 11.14
C LEU A 162 0.67 5.71 10.25
N SER A 163 -0.30 6.13 9.46
CA SER A 163 -0.99 5.26 8.50
C SER A 163 -0.12 4.79 7.31
N GLY A 164 1.08 5.35 7.17
CA GLY A 164 1.96 5.09 6.02
C GLY A 164 1.66 5.94 4.78
N LEU A 165 0.58 6.73 4.78
CA LEU A 165 0.19 7.54 3.62
C LEU A 165 1.29 8.51 3.20
N THR A 166 1.86 9.26 4.13
CA THR A 166 2.94 10.20 3.85
C THR A 166 4.15 9.51 3.22
N ASN A 167 4.50 8.31 3.72
CA ASN A 167 5.59 7.53 3.16
C ASN A 167 5.26 7.02 1.76
N LEU A 168 4.01 6.60 1.52
CA LEU A 168 3.55 6.20 0.19
C LEU A 168 3.64 7.36 -0.80
N LEU A 169 3.14 8.55 -0.45
CA LEU A 169 3.19 9.74 -1.28
C LEU A 169 4.63 10.13 -1.64
N ASN A 170 5.55 10.07 -0.67
CA ASN A 170 6.98 10.31 -0.91
C ASN A 170 7.59 9.27 -1.87
N ASN A 171 7.12 8.03 -1.82
CA ASN A 171 7.59 6.96 -2.71
C ASN A 171 7.04 7.06 -4.13
N ILE A 172 6.00 7.82 -4.37
CA ILE A 172 5.47 8.11 -5.72
C ILE A 172 5.79 9.53 -6.19
N ASP A 173 6.64 10.25 -5.45
CA ASP A 173 7.10 11.61 -5.76
C ASP A 173 5.96 12.66 -5.85
N LEU A 174 4.97 12.55 -4.95
CA LEU A 174 3.85 13.49 -4.82
C LEU A 174 4.04 14.47 -3.67
#